data_6975e4f8e44b25f266bd7980446ecb9f
#
_entry.id   6975e4f8e44b25f266bd7980446ecb9f
#
_cell.length_a   1.000
_cell.length_b   1.000
_cell.length_c   1.000
_cell.angle_alpha   90.00
_cell.angle_beta   90.00
_cell.angle_gamma   90.00
#
_symmetry.space_group_name_H-M   'P 1'
#
loop_
_entity.id
_entity.type
_entity.pdbx_description
1 polymer ?
#
loop_
_entity_poly.entity_id
_entity_poly.type
_entity_poly.pdbx_seq_one_letter_code
_entity_poly.pdbx_strand_id
1 'polypeptide(L)'
;YVEKKIVNGEQVEDDLAADTRTFIYVEVLQSALNNDYVLCGRSLARGNDSNSFGSYNAEDLKTGKYERYQNELCHLNIFTWLGVIGMLLYSLIYIRSSYLAVYRSNSYFLKLIGVFIAFHWAYGWIEDTTNFDILNISLWSAIGMGLSSQFRAMTDKDFKQWVWGIFYKKKKHL
;
A
#
# COMPACT_ATOMS: atom_id res chain seq x y z
N TYR A 1 -18.46 16.78 16.10
CA TYR A 1 -18.75 18.00 15.29
C TYR A 1 -19.81 17.59 14.30
N VAL A 2 -21.05 18.02 14.55
CA VAL A 2 -22.21 17.61 13.71
C VAL A 2 -22.50 18.76 12.75
N GLU A 3 -22.39 18.54 11.45
CA GLU A 3 -22.82 19.47 10.41
C GLU A 3 -24.23 19.10 9.95
N LYS A 4 -25.14 20.07 9.95
CA LYS A 4 -26.51 19.85 9.47
C LYS A 4 -26.58 20.19 7.98
N LYS A 5 -26.78 19.16 7.14
CA LYS A 5 -27.03 19.33 5.69
C LYS A 5 -28.51 19.10 5.38
N ILE A 6 -29.04 19.91 4.47
CA ILE A 6 -30.39 19.69 3.93
C ILE A 6 -30.22 18.88 2.64
N VAL A 7 -30.64 17.62 2.66
CA VAL A 7 -30.66 16.74 1.47
C VAL A 7 -32.11 16.41 1.17
N ASN A 8 -32.56 16.76 -0.02
CA ASN A 8 -33.95 16.53 -0.47
C ASN A 8 -35.06 17.11 0.45
N GLY A 9 -34.74 18.20 1.18
CA GLY A 9 -35.71 18.83 2.10
C GLY A 9 -35.74 18.28 3.51
N GLU A 10 -34.96 17.25 3.83
CA GLU A 10 -34.80 16.71 5.16
C GLU A 10 -33.44 17.13 5.77
N GLN A 11 -33.45 17.50 7.07
CA GLN A 11 -32.20 17.78 7.79
C GLN A 11 -31.51 16.45 8.11
N VAL A 12 -30.38 16.20 7.48
CA VAL A 12 -29.47 15.09 7.81
C VAL A 12 -28.34 15.62 8.66
N GLU A 13 -28.16 15.05 9.83
CA GLU A 13 -27.00 15.33 10.71
C GLU A 13 -25.82 14.47 10.24
N ASP A 14 -24.78 15.11 9.73
CA ASP A 14 -23.53 14.46 9.32
C ASP A 14 -22.52 14.65 10.46
N ASP A 15 -22.15 13.55 11.13
CA ASP A 15 -21.14 13.60 12.19
C ASP A 15 -19.74 13.52 11.56
N LEU A 16 -19.12 14.70 11.40
CA LEU A 16 -17.74 14.82 10.86
C LEU A 16 -16.67 14.14 11.72
N ALA A 17 -17.02 13.69 12.95
CA ALA A 17 -16.17 12.87 13.79
C ALA A 17 -16.46 11.38 13.64
N ALA A 18 -17.45 10.99 12.85
CA ALA A 18 -17.73 9.58 12.57
C ALA A 18 -16.53 8.94 11.88
N ASP A 19 -16.22 7.73 12.29
CA ASP A 19 -15.18 6.91 11.67
C ASP A 19 -15.54 6.59 10.20
N THR A 20 -15.03 7.43 9.30
CA THR A 20 -15.31 7.34 7.87
C THR A 20 -14.62 6.15 7.20
N ARG A 21 -13.87 5.33 7.92
CA ARG A 21 -13.08 4.21 7.37
C ARG A 21 -13.56 2.83 7.80
N THR A 22 -14.20 2.70 8.96
CA THR A 22 -14.68 1.39 9.45
C THR A 22 -15.65 0.73 8.46
N PHE A 23 -16.52 1.50 7.81
CA PHE A 23 -17.45 0.94 6.83
C PHE A 23 -16.72 0.30 5.63
N ILE A 24 -15.55 0.82 5.23
CA ILE A 24 -14.77 0.24 4.12
C ILE A 24 -14.31 -1.18 4.46
N TYR A 25 -13.83 -1.40 5.70
CA TYR A 25 -13.47 -2.74 6.16
C TYR A 25 -14.65 -3.70 6.12
N VAL A 26 -15.81 -3.23 6.57
CA VAL A 26 -17.04 -4.04 6.58
C VAL A 26 -17.48 -4.39 5.16
N GLU A 27 -17.53 -3.42 4.24
CA GLU A 27 -17.90 -3.66 2.84
C GLU A 27 -16.96 -4.66 2.16
N VAL A 28 -15.64 -4.50 2.34
CA VAL A 28 -14.64 -5.40 1.75
C VAL A 28 -14.79 -6.83 2.27
N LEU A 29 -14.95 -7.00 3.60
CA LEU A 29 -15.11 -8.33 4.20
C LEU A 29 -16.43 -8.99 3.79
N GLN A 30 -17.53 -8.25 3.79
CA GLN A 30 -18.82 -8.76 3.33
C GLN A 30 -18.78 -9.15 1.86
N SER A 31 -18.17 -8.31 1.00
CA SER A 31 -17.98 -8.62 -0.41
C SER A 31 -17.17 -9.91 -0.60
N ALA A 32 -16.10 -10.09 0.20
CA ALA A 32 -15.25 -11.28 0.12
C ALA A 32 -15.98 -12.56 0.52
N LEU A 33 -16.81 -12.49 1.57
CA LEU A 33 -17.63 -13.62 2.02
C LEU A 33 -18.75 -13.95 1.03
N ASN A 34 -19.45 -12.93 0.50
CA ASN A 34 -20.57 -13.12 -0.42
C ASN A 34 -20.15 -13.65 -1.80
N ASN A 35 -18.89 -13.43 -2.20
CA ASN A 35 -18.37 -13.84 -3.52
C ASN A 35 -17.25 -14.88 -3.44
N ASP A 36 -17.03 -15.50 -2.28
CA ASP A 36 -16.09 -16.61 -2.06
C ASP A 36 -14.64 -16.33 -2.49
N TYR A 37 -14.17 -15.07 -2.37
CA TYR A 37 -12.79 -14.72 -2.74
C TYR A 37 -11.84 -14.47 -1.56
N VAL A 38 -12.19 -14.88 -0.36
CA VAL A 38 -11.40 -14.66 0.86
C VAL A 38 -9.97 -15.19 0.72
N LEU A 39 -9.78 -16.39 0.14
CA LEU A 39 -8.47 -17.03 0.07
C LEU A 39 -7.58 -16.48 -1.05
N CYS A 40 -8.10 -16.38 -2.25
CA CYS A 40 -7.32 -16.08 -3.47
C CYS A 40 -7.59 -14.70 -4.06
N GLY A 41 -8.53 -13.94 -3.48
CA GLY A 41 -8.93 -12.63 -4.00
C GLY A 41 -9.79 -12.71 -5.26
N ARG A 42 -10.17 -11.55 -5.74
CA ARG A 42 -11.09 -11.38 -6.88
C ARG A 42 -10.38 -11.06 -8.20
N SER A 43 -9.11 -10.78 -8.18
CA SER A 43 -8.18 -10.33 -9.22
C SER A 43 -7.99 -8.81 -9.26
N LEU A 44 -6.89 -8.38 -9.89
CA LEU A 44 -6.56 -6.95 -10.07
C LEU A 44 -7.57 -6.18 -10.96
N ALA A 45 -8.37 -6.90 -11.74
CA ALA A 45 -9.36 -6.31 -12.64
C ALA A 45 -10.74 -6.13 -11.97
N ARG A 46 -10.91 -6.53 -10.72
CA ARG A 46 -12.17 -6.49 -9.98
C ARG A 46 -12.00 -5.77 -8.64
N GLY A 47 -13.01 -4.99 -8.28
CA GLY A 47 -13.11 -4.37 -6.97
C GLY A 47 -13.97 -5.16 -5.99
N ASN A 48 -14.09 -4.68 -4.76
CA ASN A 48 -15.11 -5.18 -3.83
C ASN A 48 -16.48 -4.59 -4.18
N ASP A 49 -17.54 -5.33 -3.89
CA ASP A 49 -18.88 -4.77 -3.98
C ASP A 49 -19.02 -3.64 -2.96
N SER A 50 -19.57 -2.51 -3.37
CA SER A 50 -19.73 -1.34 -2.52
C SER A 50 -21.10 -0.73 -2.74
N ASN A 51 -21.86 -0.60 -1.65
CA ASN A 51 -23.14 0.09 -1.67
C ASN A 51 -22.95 1.61 -1.62
N SER A 52 -21.88 2.07 -1.00
CA SER A 52 -21.61 3.51 -0.78
C SER A 52 -21.02 4.19 -2.02
N PHE A 53 -20.15 3.48 -2.76
CA PHE A 53 -19.40 4.06 -3.90
C PHE A 53 -19.59 3.31 -5.22
N GLY A 54 -20.30 2.18 -5.20
CA GLY A 54 -20.45 1.34 -6.39
C GLY A 54 -21.19 2.01 -7.53
N SER A 55 -22.23 2.82 -7.24
CA SER A 55 -22.98 3.57 -8.25
C SER A 55 -22.10 4.57 -8.99
N TYR A 56 -21.30 5.35 -8.26
CA TYR A 56 -20.38 6.33 -8.82
C TYR A 56 -19.37 5.65 -9.78
N ASN A 57 -18.73 4.58 -9.31
CA ASN A 57 -17.77 3.84 -10.13
C ASN A 57 -18.40 3.14 -11.34
N ALA A 58 -19.64 2.68 -11.23
CA ALA A 58 -20.37 2.05 -12.34
C ALA A 58 -20.62 3.05 -13.49
N GLU A 59 -20.93 4.30 -13.15
CA GLU A 59 -21.17 5.39 -14.12
C GLU A 59 -19.85 5.87 -14.75
N ASP A 60 -18.86 6.18 -13.94
CA ASP A 60 -17.57 6.74 -14.40
C ASP A 60 -16.79 5.74 -15.28
N LEU A 61 -16.73 4.48 -14.86
CA LEU A 61 -15.97 3.44 -15.57
C LEU A 61 -16.80 2.71 -16.62
N LYS A 62 -18.10 3.02 -16.74
CA LYS A 62 -19.05 2.40 -17.69
C LYS A 62 -19.06 0.87 -17.64
N THR A 63 -18.77 0.31 -16.47
CA THR A 63 -18.70 -1.15 -16.28
C THR A 63 -20.05 -1.80 -15.99
N GLY A 64 -21.03 -1.01 -15.54
CA GLY A 64 -22.32 -1.50 -15.05
C GLY A 64 -22.24 -2.33 -13.77
N LYS A 65 -21.07 -2.36 -13.12
CA LYS A 65 -20.83 -3.12 -11.89
C LYS A 65 -20.70 -2.17 -10.71
N TYR A 66 -21.43 -2.46 -9.64
CA TYR A 66 -21.39 -1.71 -8.40
C TYR A 66 -20.17 -2.13 -7.55
N GLU A 67 -18.96 -1.93 -8.09
CA GLU A 67 -17.71 -2.33 -7.48
C GLU A 67 -16.84 -1.09 -7.21
N ARG A 68 -16.16 -1.09 -6.06
CA ARG A 68 -15.11 -0.14 -5.74
C ARG A 68 -13.75 -0.78 -6.08
N TYR A 69 -13.10 -0.30 -7.13
CA TYR A 69 -11.86 -0.89 -7.67
C TYR A 69 -10.63 -0.60 -6.81
N GLN A 70 -10.63 0.51 -6.10
CA GLN A 70 -9.52 0.93 -5.25
C GLN A 70 -10.07 1.59 -3.98
N ASN A 71 -9.65 1.09 -2.85
CA ASN A 71 -9.93 1.64 -1.54
C ASN A 71 -8.81 2.59 -1.11
N GLU A 72 -9.08 3.40 -0.08
CA GLU A 72 -8.09 4.30 0.52
C GLU A 72 -7.05 3.56 1.40
N LEU A 73 -7.10 2.25 1.43
CA LEU A 73 -6.32 1.40 2.34
C LEU A 73 -5.60 0.31 1.54
N CYS A 74 -4.25 0.37 1.53
CA CYS A 74 -3.41 -0.54 0.75
C CYS A 74 -3.72 -2.02 1.03
N HIS A 75 -3.80 -2.40 2.31
CA HIS A 75 -3.98 -3.81 2.69
C HIS A 75 -5.35 -4.34 2.27
N LEU A 76 -6.40 -3.51 2.24
CA LEU A 76 -7.71 -3.91 1.73
C LEU A 76 -7.71 -4.08 0.22
N ASN A 77 -6.96 -3.26 -0.50
CA ASN A 77 -6.76 -3.43 -1.94
C ASN A 77 -6.05 -4.76 -2.23
N ILE A 78 -4.94 -5.03 -1.55
CA ILE A 78 -4.21 -6.30 -1.69
C ILE A 78 -5.10 -7.50 -1.32
N PHE A 79 -5.89 -7.39 -0.25
CA PHE A 79 -6.83 -8.44 0.13
C PHE A 79 -7.92 -8.66 -0.92
N THR A 80 -8.52 -7.60 -1.45
CA THR A 80 -9.54 -7.70 -2.50
C THR A 80 -8.99 -8.37 -3.76
N TRP A 81 -7.77 -8.01 -4.16
CA TRP A 81 -7.15 -8.51 -5.39
C TRP A 81 -6.59 -9.92 -5.27
N LEU A 82 -5.93 -10.23 -4.14
CA LEU A 82 -5.12 -11.44 -3.98
C LEU A 82 -5.53 -12.33 -2.80
N GLY A 83 -6.53 -11.92 -2.02
CA GLY A 83 -7.01 -12.65 -0.86
C GLY A 83 -6.01 -12.69 0.31
N VAL A 84 -6.33 -13.54 1.28
CA VAL A 84 -5.47 -13.76 2.46
C VAL A 84 -4.10 -14.29 2.06
N ILE A 85 -4.03 -15.18 1.07
CA ILE A 85 -2.76 -15.76 0.61
C ILE A 85 -1.86 -14.66 0.05
N GLY A 86 -2.39 -13.81 -0.83
CA GLY A 86 -1.63 -12.69 -1.40
C GLY A 86 -1.24 -11.65 -0.35
N MET A 87 -2.11 -11.34 0.60
CA MET A 87 -1.82 -10.44 1.72
C MET A 87 -0.69 -10.97 2.62
N LEU A 88 -0.67 -12.28 2.90
CA LEU A 88 0.43 -12.90 3.65
C LEU A 88 1.75 -12.85 2.89
N LEU A 89 1.76 -13.16 1.60
CA LEU A 89 2.96 -13.08 0.77
C LEU A 89 3.47 -11.64 0.64
N TYR A 90 2.58 -10.69 0.43
CA TYR A 90 2.89 -9.25 0.42
C TYR A 90 3.55 -8.82 1.74
N SER A 91 2.94 -9.15 2.88
CA SER A 91 3.47 -8.83 4.20
C SER A 91 4.83 -9.50 4.44
N LEU A 92 5.02 -10.74 3.99
CA LEU A 92 6.27 -11.48 4.12
C LEU A 92 7.43 -10.76 3.42
N ILE A 93 7.20 -10.16 2.25
CA ILE A 93 8.23 -9.39 1.53
C ILE A 93 8.70 -8.21 2.38
N TYR A 94 7.79 -7.43 2.96
CA TYR A 94 8.12 -6.30 3.82
C TYR A 94 8.86 -6.73 5.09
N ILE A 95 8.32 -7.71 5.81
CA ILE A 95 8.90 -8.22 7.05
C ILE A 95 10.29 -8.79 6.78
N ARG A 96 10.45 -9.61 5.73
CA ARG A 96 11.73 -10.20 5.36
C ARG A 96 12.76 -9.14 4.98
N SER A 97 12.38 -8.18 4.15
CA SER A 97 13.27 -7.09 3.71
C SER A 97 13.70 -6.22 4.87
N SER A 98 12.74 -5.75 5.68
CA SER A 98 13.01 -4.94 6.87
C SER A 98 13.92 -5.68 7.86
N TYR A 99 13.58 -6.93 8.19
CA TYR A 99 14.39 -7.75 9.10
C TYR A 99 15.84 -7.89 8.62
N LEU A 100 16.04 -8.23 7.35
CA LEU A 100 17.36 -8.40 6.79
C LEU A 100 18.14 -7.07 6.75
N ALA A 101 17.47 -5.97 6.40
CA ALA A 101 18.09 -4.65 6.39
C ALA A 101 18.50 -4.18 7.79
N VAL A 102 17.68 -4.42 8.82
CA VAL A 102 17.98 -3.97 10.20
C VAL A 102 19.02 -4.87 10.86
N TYR A 103 18.85 -6.19 10.81
CA TYR A 103 19.63 -7.14 11.62
C TYR A 103 20.82 -7.76 10.89
N ARG A 104 20.83 -7.73 9.54
CA ARG A 104 21.84 -8.42 8.72
C ARG A 104 22.62 -7.45 7.80
N SER A 105 22.61 -6.15 8.07
CA SER A 105 23.41 -5.18 7.33
C SER A 105 24.54 -4.57 8.15
N ASN A 106 25.62 -4.23 7.45
CA ASN A 106 26.78 -3.55 8.02
C ASN A 106 26.64 -2.03 8.00
N SER A 107 25.71 -1.48 7.18
CA SER A 107 25.50 -0.06 7.03
C SER A 107 24.37 0.46 7.91
N TYR A 108 24.63 1.55 8.62
CA TYR A 108 23.59 2.27 9.38
C TYR A 108 22.48 2.83 8.45
N PHE A 109 22.87 3.31 7.27
CA PHE A 109 21.89 3.80 6.28
C PHE A 109 20.90 2.71 5.85
N LEU A 110 21.39 1.50 5.65
CA LEU A 110 20.52 0.40 5.27
C LEU A 110 19.60 -0.06 6.42
N LYS A 111 20.06 0.07 7.67
CA LYS A 111 19.18 -0.15 8.85
C LYS A 111 18.05 0.87 8.91
N LEU A 112 18.32 2.14 8.60
CA LEU A 112 17.28 3.17 8.49
C LEU A 112 16.28 2.86 7.37
N ILE A 113 16.76 2.40 6.22
CA ILE A 113 15.91 1.92 5.12
C ILE A 113 15.02 0.76 5.59
N GLY A 114 15.55 -0.17 6.37
CA GLY A 114 14.78 -1.27 6.95
C GLY A 114 13.64 -0.79 7.87
N VAL A 115 13.89 0.22 8.70
CA VAL A 115 12.85 0.86 9.54
C VAL A 115 11.80 1.56 8.68
N PHE A 116 12.23 2.27 7.63
CA PHE A 116 11.34 2.90 6.68
C PHE A 116 10.41 1.89 5.99
N ILE A 117 10.92 0.72 5.58
CA ILE A 117 10.11 -0.37 5.00
C ILE A 117 9.06 -0.86 5.99
N ALA A 118 9.44 -1.10 7.26
CA ALA A 118 8.50 -1.52 8.29
C ALA A 118 7.40 -0.48 8.55
N PHE A 119 7.79 0.81 8.59
CA PHE A 119 6.85 1.91 8.73
C PHE A 119 5.82 1.94 7.58
N HIS A 120 6.28 1.79 6.34
CA HIS A 120 5.37 1.78 5.18
C HIS A 120 4.41 0.60 5.19
N TRP A 121 4.82 -0.57 5.66
CA TRP A 121 3.91 -1.68 5.86
C TRP A 121 2.81 -1.34 6.87
N ALA A 122 3.18 -0.76 8.02
CA ALA A 122 2.19 -0.33 9.03
C ALA A 122 1.29 0.80 8.51
N TYR A 123 1.86 1.76 7.75
CA TYR A 123 1.13 2.88 7.16
C TYR A 123 0.09 2.44 6.12
N GLY A 124 0.32 1.33 5.42
CA GLY A 124 -0.63 0.74 4.47
C GLY A 124 -1.98 0.30 5.08
N TRP A 125 -2.10 0.24 6.41
CA TRP A 125 -3.38 0.05 7.11
C TRP A 125 -4.20 1.34 7.23
N ILE A 126 -3.61 2.49 6.94
CA ILE A 126 -4.22 3.81 7.10
C ILE A 126 -4.40 4.49 5.75
N GLU A 127 -3.48 4.25 4.80
CA GLU A 127 -3.41 4.94 3.53
C GLU A 127 -3.14 3.98 2.37
N ASP A 128 -3.57 4.36 1.17
CA ASP A 128 -3.26 3.58 -0.03
C ASP A 128 -1.86 3.89 -0.57
N THR A 129 -1.02 2.88 -0.58
CA THR A 129 0.33 2.92 -1.13
C THR A 129 0.48 2.01 -2.36
N THR A 130 -0.62 1.67 -3.04
CA THR A 130 -0.60 0.79 -4.22
C THR A 130 -0.47 1.54 -5.54
N ASN A 131 -0.55 2.87 -5.52
CA ASN A 131 -0.45 3.70 -6.72
C ASN A 131 0.93 3.60 -7.37
N PHE A 132 0.96 3.61 -8.71
CA PHE A 132 2.21 3.61 -9.46
C PHE A 132 2.76 5.04 -9.54
N ASP A 133 3.48 5.44 -8.50
CA ASP A 133 4.10 6.75 -8.34
C ASP A 133 5.56 6.66 -7.89
N ILE A 134 6.22 7.80 -7.76
CA ILE A 134 7.63 7.88 -7.38
C ILE A 134 7.87 7.36 -5.96
N LEU A 135 6.89 7.49 -5.05
CA LEU A 135 7.01 7.02 -3.67
C LEU A 135 7.01 5.50 -3.64
N ASN A 136 6.09 4.89 -4.40
CA ASN A 136 5.99 3.43 -4.50
C ASN A 136 7.21 2.81 -5.20
N ILE A 137 7.70 3.44 -6.29
CA ILE A 137 8.95 3.03 -6.95
C ILE A 137 10.12 3.08 -5.97
N SER A 138 10.22 4.16 -5.17
CA SER A 138 11.26 4.32 -4.15
C SER A 138 11.16 3.26 -3.06
N LEU A 139 9.95 2.93 -2.61
CA LEU A 139 9.69 1.89 -1.62
C LEU A 139 10.11 0.50 -2.13
N TRP A 140 9.73 0.14 -3.36
CA TRP A 140 10.14 -1.14 -3.95
C TRP A 140 11.65 -1.21 -4.18
N SER A 141 12.29 -0.09 -4.53
CA SER A 141 13.75 0.01 -4.59
C SER A 141 14.38 -0.21 -3.21
N ALA A 142 13.84 0.39 -2.16
CA ALA A 142 14.27 0.19 -0.78
C ALA A 142 14.12 -1.29 -0.34
N ILE A 143 12.99 -1.93 -0.66
CA ILE A 143 12.76 -3.36 -0.43
C ILE A 143 13.82 -4.19 -1.15
N GLY A 144 14.12 -3.89 -2.41
CA GLY A 144 15.17 -4.56 -3.19
C GLY A 144 16.56 -4.43 -2.54
N MET A 145 16.92 -3.24 -2.03
CA MET A 145 18.17 -3.03 -1.29
C MET A 145 18.19 -3.89 -0.01
N GLY A 146 17.10 -3.93 0.75
CA GLY A 146 17.00 -4.75 1.97
C GLY A 146 17.17 -6.25 1.71
N LEU A 147 16.63 -6.75 0.60
CA LEU A 147 16.76 -8.15 0.20
C LEU A 147 18.14 -8.49 -0.39
N SER A 148 18.83 -7.51 -0.97
CA SER A 148 20.12 -7.73 -1.62
C SER A 148 21.26 -7.99 -0.63
N SER A 149 21.95 -9.12 -0.78
CA SER A 149 23.14 -9.45 0.02
C SER A 149 24.29 -8.48 -0.23
N GLN A 150 24.43 -7.99 -1.45
CA GLN A 150 25.48 -7.03 -1.82
C GLN A 150 25.29 -5.69 -1.08
N PHE A 151 24.08 -5.13 -1.08
CA PHE A 151 23.81 -3.92 -0.32
C PHE A 151 23.99 -4.11 1.18
N ARG A 152 23.57 -5.25 1.73
CA ARG A 152 23.74 -5.54 3.16
C ARG A 152 25.21 -5.70 3.59
N ALA A 153 26.08 -6.14 2.68
CA ALA A 153 27.52 -6.25 2.94
C ALA A 153 28.26 -4.90 2.90
N MET A 154 27.68 -3.86 2.28
CA MET A 154 28.28 -2.54 2.20
C MET A 154 28.47 -1.92 3.58
N THR A 155 29.62 -1.26 3.78
CA THR A 155 29.84 -0.35 4.90
C THR A 155 29.17 1.00 4.63
N ASP A 156 29.08 1.86 5.65
CA ASP A 156 28.56 3.22 5.47
C ASP A 156 29.34 4.04 4.45
N LYS A 157 30.65 3.80 4.34
CA LYS A 157 31.53 4.46 3.37
C LYS A 157 31.20 4.00 1.96
N ASP A 158 31.03 2.69 1.76
CA ASP A 158 30.69 2.11 0.45
C ASP A 158 29.31 2.56 -0.02
N PHE A 159 28.33 2.59 0.91
CA PHE A 159 26.99 3.07 0.61
C PHE A 159 26.98 4.55 0.18
N LYS A 160 27.68 5.41 0.91
CA LYS A 160 27.87 6.82 0.52
C LYS A 160 28.53 6.93 -0.85
N GLN A 161 29.57 6.17 -1.10
CA GLN A 161 30.28 6.20 -2.39
C GLN A 161 29.40 5.73 -3.53
N TRP A 162 28.55 4.72 -3.31
CA TRP A 162 27.57 4.26 -4.29
C TRP A 162 26.54 5.36 -4.61
N VAL A 163 25.95 6.01 -3.58
CA VAL A 163 25.02 7.13 -3.77
C VAL A 163 25.68 8.27 -4.55
N TRP A 164 26.90 8.67 -4.18
CA TRP A 164 27.66 9.69 -4.91
C TRP A 164 27.91 9.30 -6.37
N GLY A 165 28.15 8.02 -6.63
CA GLY A 165 28.36 7.48 -7.98
C GLY A 165 27.14 7.62 -8.90
N ILE A 166 25.91 7.69 -8.34
CA ILE A 166 24.70 7.95 -9.11
C ILE A 166 24.64 9.40 -9.61
N PHE A 167 25.00 10.35 -8.73
CA PHE A 167 24.90 11.79 -9.04
C PHE A 167 26.12 12.35 -9.77
N TYR A 168 27.32 11.82 -9.47
CA TYR A 168 28.58 12.31 -10.01
C TYR A 168 29.24 11.23 -10.89
N LYS A 169 28.91 11.23 -12.16
CA LYS A 169 29.63 10.42 -13.15
C LYS A 169 31.11 10.82 -13.14
N LYS A 170 32.01 9.99 -12.60
CA LYS A 170 33.45 10.22 -12.76
C LYS A 170 33.73 10.38 -14.26
N LYS A 171 34.18 11.58 -14.71
CA LYS A 171 34.78 11.74 -16.02
C LYS A 171 35.93 10.74 -16.08
N LYS A 172 35.79 9.67 -16.87
CA LYS A 172 36.94 8.87 -17.24
C LYS A 172 37.82 9.81 -18.05
N HIS A 173 38.97 10.19 -17.49
CA HIS A 173 40.07 10.73 -18.29
C HIS A 173 40.50 9.60 -19.21
N LEU A 174 40.21 9.76 -20.50
CA LEU A 174 40.82 9.03 -21.61
C LEU A 174 42.27 9.50 -21.73
#